data_664168e0d8490d0f35c7d56e8fbc15aa
#
_entry.id   664168e0d8490d0f35c7d56e8fbc15aa
#
_cell.length_a   1.000
_cell.length_b   1.000
_cell.length_c   1.000
_cell.angle_alpha   90.00
_cell.angle_beta   90.00
_cell.angle_gamma   90.00
#
_symmetry.space_group_name_H-M   'P 1'
#
loop_
_entity.id
_entity.type
_entity.pdbx_description
1 polymer ?
#
loop_
_entity_poly.entity_id
_entity_poly.type
_entity_poly.pdbx_seq_one_letter_code
_entity_poly.pdbx_strand_id
1 'polypeptide(L)'
;MSEKPLYSDDAERAVLGALLTDPAQINGLDLDPRDFYLQKNATIYAAMLECAKDGEPADIVILSNALDNAGKLDRGYLLELSAADVNSQSAQSYAEIVKDLAKRRKAAEIAGKLATAAYNPKADLEAAITDATGILSQVKKDPKENNQRKTGWTLSEILTTNFPEPNWIVPNLVQEGLVMLAGRPKIGKSWMLLQMAGAVASGGRFLGEKVEQ
;
A
#
# COMPACT_ATOMS: atom_id res chain seq x y z
N MET A 1 0.82 1.37 -36.12
CA MET A 1 0.17 1.03 -34.83
C MET A 1 0.05 2.33 -34.07
N SER A 2 -1.15 2.78 -33.74
CA SER A 2 -1.33 3.99 -32.94
C SER A 2 -0.88 3.66 -31.52
N GLU A 3 0.22 4.26 -31.09
CA GLU A 3 0.69 4.12 -29.71
C GLU A 3 -0.36 4.78 -28.80
N LYS A 4 -0.97 4.01 -27.92
CA LYS A 4 -1.85 4.56 -26.87
C LYS A 4 -0.99 5.44 -25.93
N PRO A 5 -1.47 6.63 -25.57
CA PRO A 5 -0.76 7.46 -24.62
C PRO A 5 -0.60 6.72 -23.29
N LEU A 6 0.59 6.83 -22.67
CA LEU A 6 0.89 6.20 -21.39
C LEU A 6 0.37 7.02 -20.20
N TYR A 7 -0.78 7.65 -20.36
CA TYR A 7 -1.51 8.38 -19.32
C TYR A 7 -3.02 8.36 -19.61
N SER A 8 -3.84 8.64 -18.63
CA SER A 8 -5.29 8.80 -18.75
C SER A 8 -5.73 9.95 -17.86
N ASP A 9 -6.06 11.10 -18.48
CA ASP A 9 -6.58 12.27 -17.74
C ASP A 9 -7.88 11.91 -17.00
N ASP A 10 -8.76 11.16 -17.65
CA ASP A 10 -10.03 10.73 -17.05
C ASP A 10 -9.81 9.88 -15.78
N ALA A 11 -8.86 8.96 -15.82
CA ALA A 11 -8.57 8.13 -14.65
C ALA A 11 -7.93 8.94 -13.50
N GLU A 12 -7.02 9.86 -13.82
CA GLU A 12 -6.41 10.75 -12.82
C GLU A 12 -7.46 11.66 -12.18
N ARG A 13 -8.34 12.27 -12.99
CA ARG A 13 -9.45 13.11 -12.51
C ARG A 13 -10.45 12.31 -11.68
N ALA A 14 -10.74 11.08 -12.09
CA ALA A 14 -11.67 10.22 -11.37
C ALA A 14 -11.13 9.82 -9.98
N VAL A 15 -9.82 9.53 -9.84
CA VAL A 15 -9.20 9.30 -8.53
C VAL A 15 -9.37 10.53 -7.64
N LEU A 16 -9.00 11.72 -8.13
CA LEU A 16 -9.07 12.94 -7.33
C LEU A 16 -10.51 13.31 -6.97
N GLY A 17 -11.45 13.19 -7.90
CA GLY A 17 -12.88 13.43 -7.65
C GLY A 17 -13.47 12.47 -6.62
N ALA A 18 -13.10 11.20 -6.68
CA ALA A 18 -13.52 10.20 -5.70
C ALA A 18 -12.98 10.51 -4.29
N LEU A 19 -11.73 10.98 -4.19
CA LEU A 19 -11.11 11.38 -2.93
C LEU A 19 -11.67 12.69 -2.37
N LEU A 20 -12.13 13.62 -3.22
CA LEU A 20 -12.86 14.80 -2.77
C LEU A 20 -14.24 14.46 -2.20
N THR A 21 -14.86 13.38 -2.70
CA THR A 21 -16.16 12.87 -2.20
C THR A 21 -16.01 12.07 -0.93
N ASP A 22 -14.97 11.22 -0.84
CA ASP A 22 -14.66 10.38 0.32
C ASP A 22 -13.14 10.39 0.61
N PRO A 23 -12.66 11.39 1.37
CA PRO A 23 -11.24 11.54 1.68
C PRO A 23 -10.61 10.38 2.44
N ALA A 24 -11.43 9.57 3.17
CA ALA A 24 -10.90 8.45 3.96
C ALA A 24 -10.27 7.34 3.09
N GLN A 25 -10.68 7.25 1.84
CA GLN A 25 -10.16 6.25 0.90
C GLN A 25 -8.68 6.43 0.56
N ILE A 26 -8.11 7.63 0.76
CA ILE A 26 -6.70 7.92 0.45
C ILE A 26 -5.74 6.96 1.15
N ASN A 27 -6.08 6.53 2.39
CA ASN A 27 -5.27 5.61 3.17
C ASN A 27 -5.24 4.18 2.62
N GLY A 28 -6.18 3.84 1.75
CA GLY A 28 -6.28 2.53 1.09
C GLY A 28 -5.65 2.49 -0.31
N LEU A 29 -5.28 3.64 -0.86
CA LEU A 29 -4.72 3.73 -2.21
C LEU A 29 -3.20 3.58 -2.18
N ASP A 30 -2.69 2.72 -3.06
CA ASP A 30 -1.27 2.56 -3.30
C ASP A 30 -0.82 3.45 -4.47
N LEU A 31 -0.86 4.77 -4.25
CA LEU A 31 -0.43 5.79 -5.21
C LEU A 31 0.60 6.74 -4.59
N ASP A 32 1.52 7.20 -5.43
CA ASP A 32 2.45 8.28 -5.12
C ASP A 32 2.13 9.49 -6.02
N PRO A 33 2.32 10.74 -5.58
CA PRO A 33 2.14 11.90 -6.46
C PRO A 33 2.88 11.81 -7.80
N ARG A 34 4.01 11.11 -7.83
CA ARG A 34 4.80 10.86 -9.06
C ARG A 34 4.14 9.89 -10.03
N ASP A 35 3.10 9.16 -9.61
CA ASP A 35 2.34 8.26 -10.48
C ASP A 35 1.41 9.03 -11.42
N PHE A 36 1.07 10.27 -11.09
CA PHE A 36 0.28 11.15 -11.94
C PHE A 36 1.13 11.72 -13.08
N TYR A 37 0.57 11.74 -14.29
CA TYR A 37 1.22 12.33 -15.46
C TYR A 37 1.08 13.85 -15.48
N LEU A 38 -0.12 14.34 -15.13
CA LEU A 38 -0.38 15.77 -15.09
C LEU A 38 0.13 16.35 -13.77
N GLN A 39 1.05 17.32 -13.87
CA GLN A 39 1.65 17.94 -12.70
C GLN A 39 0.62 18.60 -11.76
N LYS A 40 -0.47 19.15 -12.30
CA LYS A 40 -1.57 19.70 -11.51
C LYS A 40 -2.24 18.63 -10.64
N ASN A 41 -2.48 17.43 -11.19
CA ASN A 41 -3.07 16.31 -10.46
C ASN A 41 -2.13 15.77 -9.39
N ALA A 42 -0.84 15.63 -9.73
CA ALA A 42 0.21 15.29 -8.76
C ALA A 42 0.25 16.26 -7.57
N THR A 43 0.12 17.55 -7.83
CA THR A 43 0.15 18.59 -6.80
C THR A 43 -1.08 18.50 -5.88
N ILE A 44 -2.28 18.30 -6.45
CA ILE A 44 -3.51 18.14 -5.67
C ILE A 44 -3.44 16.86 -4.81
N TYR A 45 -3.00 15.75 -5.40
CA TYR A 45 -2.87 14.50 -4.66
C TYR A 45 -1.84 14.60 -3.52
N ALA A 46 -0.71 15.31 -3.73
CA ALA A 46 0.27 15.57 -2.68
C ALA A 46 -0.34 16.37 -1.52
N ALA A 47 -1.14 17.40 -1.81
CA ALA A 47 -1.83 18.18 -0.79
C ALA A 47 -2.86 17.33 -0.03
N MET A 48 -3.60 16.45 -0.72
CA MET A 48 -4.52 15.49 -0.07
C MET A 48 -3.79 14.54 0.89
N LEU A 49 -2.60 14.06 0.50
CA LEU A 49 -1.77 13.20 1.37
C LEU A 49 -1.26 13.95 2.61
N GLU A 50 -0.92 15.23 2.48
CA GLU A 50 -0.51 16.06 3.61
C GLU A 50 -1.67 16.27 4.59
N CYS A 51 -2.85 16.65 4.10
CA CYS A 51 -4.05 16.74 4.94
C CYS A 51 -4.35 15.41 5.67
N ALA A 52 -4.25 14.29 4.98
CA ALA A 52 -4.49 12.98 5.59
C ALA A 52 -3.48 12.64 6.69
N LYS A 53 -2.19 13.03 6.55
CA LYS A 53 -1.17 12.86 7.59
C LYS A 53 -1.44 13.71 8.81
N ASP A 54 -1.95 14.92 8.61
CA ASP A 54 -2.27 15.86 9.68
C ASP A 54 -3.62 15.52 10.36
N GLY A 55 -4.33 14.51 9.85
CA GLY A 55 -5.63 14.08 10.35
C GLY A 55 -6.77 15.04 9.96
N GLU A 56 -6.52 15.93 9.00
CA GLU A 56 -7.51 16.85 8.47
C GLU A 56 -8.26 16.24 7.27
N PRO A 57 -9.58 16.47 7.15
CA PRO A 57 -10.32 16.03 5.98
C PRO A 57 -9.82 16.82 4.74
N ALA A 58 -9.49 16.09 3.67
CA ALA A 58 -9.06 16.71 2.40
C ALA A 58 -10.28 17.24 1.62
N ASP A 59 -11.07 18.13 2.26
CA ASP A 59 -12.17 18.81 1.59
C ASP A 59 -11.69 19.96 0.69
N ILE A 60 -12.58 20.45 -0.17
CA ILE A 60 -12.26 21.49 -1.17
C ILE A 60 -11.79 22.79 -0.53
N VAL A 61 -12.25 23.12 0.68
CA VAL A 61 -11.90 24.39 1.36
C VAL A 61 -10.50 24.29 1.92
N ILE A 62 -10.18 23.19 2.61
CA ILE A 62 -8.86 22.93 3.20
C ILE A 62 -7.81 22.81 2.09
N LEU A 63 -8.12 22.05 1.03
CA LEU A 63 -7.23 21.91 -0.13
C LEU A 63 -7.02 23.25 -0.86
N SER A 64 -8.08 24.05 -1.01
CA SER A 64 -7.95 25.39 -1.61
C SER A 64 -6.98 26.26 -0.83
N ASN A 65 -7.07 26.25 0.51
CA ASN A 65 -6.18 27.03 1.36
C ASN A 65 -4.72 26.51 1.29
N ALA A 66 -4.54 25.21 1.33
CA ALA A 66 -3.21 24.58 1.24
C ALA A 66 -2.52 24.89 -0.10
N LEU A 67 -3.25 24.81 -1.21
CA LEU A 67 -2.75 25.09 -2.56
C LEU A 67 -2.54 26.58 -2.82
N ASP A 68 -3.38 27.48 -2.24
CA ASP A 68 -3.24 28.92 -2.34
C ASP A 68 -1.96 29.39 -1.64
N ASN A 69 -1.73 28.91 -0.42
CA ASN A 69 -0.50 29.16 0.33
C ASN A 69 0.77 28.71 -0.42
N ALA A 70 0.67 27.66 -1.23
CA ALA A 70 1.75 27.17 -2.06
C ALA A 70 1.85 27.88 -3.42
N GLY A 71 0.96 28.84 -3.75
CA GLY A 71 0.90 29.52 -5.04
C GLY A 71 0.56 28.61 -6.23
N LYS A 72 -0.14 27.49 -5.96
CA LYS A 72 -0.43 26.41 -6.94
C LYS A 72 -1.93 26.19 -7.15
N LEU A 73 -2.76 27.11 -6.68
CA LEU A 73 -4.21 26.97 -6.68
C LEU A 73 -4.80 27.21 -8.07
N ASP A 74 -5.54 26.21 -8.56
CA ASP A 74 -6.52 26.34 -9.64
C ASP A 74 -7.92 26.00 -9.09
N ARG A 75 -8.62 27.02 -8.60
CA ARG A 75 -9.97 26.86 -8.01
C ARG A 75 -10.98 26.32 -9.00
N GLY A 76 -10.90 26.74 -10.26
CA GLY A 76 -11.79 26.25 -11.31
C GLY A 76 -11.66 24.75 -11.49
N TYR A 77 -10.42 24.27 -11.54
CA TYR A 77 -10.15 22.86 -11.70
C TYR A 77 -10.56 22.00 -10.48
N LEU A 78 -10.37 22.52 -9.26
CA LEU A 78 -10.85 21.82 -8.05
C LEU A 78 -12.38 21.70 -8.04
N LEU A 79 -13.10 22.73 -8.47
CA LEU A 79 -14.55 22.71 -8.61
C LEU A 79 -15.00 21.72 -9.68
N GLU A 80 -14.32 21.64 -10.82
CA GLU A 80 -14.59 20.66 -11.85
C GLU A 80 -14.41 19.22 -11.32
N LEU A 81 -13.35 18.96 -10.55
CA LEU A 81 -13.10 17.65 -9.95
C LEU A 81 -14.19 17.28 -8.94
N SER A 82 -14.65 18.24 -8.13
CA SER A 82 -15.70 17.99 -7.14
C SER A 82 -17.09 17.83 -7.75
N ALA A 83 -17.33 18.43 -8.91
CA ALA A 83 -18.60 18.32 -9.63
C ALA A 83 -18.68 17.06 -10.53
N ALA A 84 -17.58 16.35 -10.71
CA ALA A 84 -17.57 15.12 -11.48
C ALA A 84 -18.39 14.05 -10.74
N ASP A 85 -19.40 13.49 -11.41
CA ASP A 85 -20.20 12.37 -10.87
C ASP A 85 -19.37 11.08 -10.90
N VAL A 86 -18.41 10.99 -9.98
CA VAL A 86 -17.51 9.84 -9.85
C VAL A 86 -18.01 8.95 -8.72
N ASN A 87 -18.25 7.68 -9.07
CA ASN A 87 -18.53 6.70 -8.03
C ASN A 87 -17.29 6.52 -7.12
N SER A 88 -17.39 7.02 -5.89
CA SER A 88 -16.30 6.94 -4.91
C SER A 88 -15.82 5.50 -4.66
N GLN A 89 -16.72 4.51 -4.75
CA GLN A 89 -16.35 3.08 -4.61
C GLN A 89 -15.39 2.57 -5.70
N SER A 90 -15.24 3.31 -6.79
CA SER A 90 -14.34 2.95 -7.90
C SER A 90 -12.95 3.61 -7.81
N ALA A 91 -12.67 4.37 -6.76
CA ALA A 91 -11.38 5.06 -6.57
C ALA A 91 -10.19 4.10 -6.69
N GLN A 92 -10.29 2.91 -6.10
CA GLN A 92 -9.26 1.87 -6.17
C GLN A 92 -9.01 1.41 -7.63
N SER A 93 -10.06 1.20 -8.41
CA SER A 93 -9.93 0.76 -9.80
C SER A 93 -9.27 1.83 -10.68
N TYR A 94 -9.62 3.10 -10.47
CA TYR A 94 -8.98 4.22 -11.18
C TYR A 94 -7.52 4.39 -10.76
N ALA A 95 -7.23 4.25 -9.47
CA ALA A 95 -5.87 4.27 -8.95
C ALA A 95 -4.99 3.18 -9.56
N GLU A 96 -5.53 1.98 -9.76
CA GLU A 96 -4.82 0.89 -10.44
C GLU A 96 -4.47 1.23 -11.90
N ILE A 97 -5.37 1.90 -12.62
CA ILE A 97 -5.11 2.37 -14.00
C ILE A 97 -3.98 3.41 -14.00
N VAL A 98 -4.04 4.40 -13.10
CA VAL A 98 -2.98 5.43 -12.97
C VAL A 98 -1.64 4.80 -12.66
N LYS A 99 -1.62 3.84 -11.72
CA LYS A 99 -0.41 3.12 -11.32
C LYS A 99 0.19 2.27 -12.44
N ASP A 100 -0.64 1.52 -13.18
CA ASP A 100 -0.16 0.72 -14.33
C ASP A 100 0.46 1.61 -15.40
N LEU A 101 -0.20 2.73 -15.73
CA LEU A 101 0.33 3.69 -16.70
C LEU A 101 1.64 4.36 -16.22
N ALA A 102 1.76 4.65 -14.93
CA ALA A 102 2.99 5.16 -14.33
C ALA A 102 4.13 4.14 -14.43
N LYS A 103 3.87 2.88 -14.14
CA LYS A 103 4.84 1.79 -14.31
C LYS A 103 5.31 1.67 -15.76
N ARG A 104 4.39 1.77 -16.72
CA ARG A 104 4.73 1.72 -18.16
C ARG A 104 5.58 2.91 -18.58
N ARG A 105 5.27 4.14 -18.11
CA ARG A 105 6.09 5.33 -18.36
C ARG A 105 7.51 5.15 -17.83
N LYS A 106 7.63 4.67 -16.60
CA LYS A 106 8.94 4.43 -15.97
C LYS A 106 9.75 3.37 -16.72
N ALA A 107 9.11 2.29 -17.16
CA ALA A 107 9.75 1.27 -17.97
C ALA A 107 10.22 1.81 -19.33
N ALA A 108 9.41 2.63 -20.01
CA ALA A 108 9.76 3.26 -21.28
C ALA A 108 10.92 4.25 -21.12
N GLU A 109 10.94 5.05 -20.03
CA GLU A 109 12.06 5.95 -19.72
C GLU A 109 13.36 5.20 -19.51
N ILE A 110 13.33 4.10 -18.76
CA ILE A 110 14.50 3.26 -18.49
C ILE A 110 15.01 2.63 -19.79
N ALA A 111 14.11 2.10 -20.62
CA ALA A 111 14.45 1.52 -21.92
C ALA A 111 15.12 2.56 -22.83
N GLY A 112 14.62 3.80 -22.83
CA GLY A 112 15.21 4.92 -23.59
C GLY A 112 16.61 5.28 -23.10
N LYS A 113 16.81 5.36 -21.78
CA LYS A 113 18.12 5.63 -21.19
C LYS A 113 19.12 4.52 -21.52
N LEU A 114 18.69 3.26 -21.40
CA LEU A 114 19.55 2.12 -21.73
C LEU A 114 19.91 2.06 -23.22
N ALA A 115 18.94 2.32 -24.10
CA ALA A 115 19.20 2.41 -25.53
C ALA A 115 20.18 3.53 -25.84
N THR A 116 20.03 4.71 -25.25
CA THR A 116 20.96 5.83 -25.44
C THR A 116 22.38 5.49 -24.98
N ALA A 117 22.51 4.82 -23.84
CA ALA A 117 23.82 4.36 -23.34
C ALA A 117 24.44 3.32 -24.26
N ALA A 118 23.64 2.38 -24.79
CA ALA A 118 24.15 1.33 -25.70
C ALA A 118 24.68 1.86 -27.02
N TYR A 119 24.10 2.96 -27.55
CA TYR A 119 24.60 3.60 -28.78
C TYR A 119 25.72 4.61 -28.56
N ASN A 120 26.06 4.96 -27.32
CA ASN A 120 27.13 5.90 -27.00
C ASN A 120 28.40 5.16 -26.54
N PRO A 121 29.47 5.10 -27.37
CA PRO A 121 30.71 4.39 -27.00
C PRO A 121 31.42 4.98 -25.78
N LYS A 122 31.10 6.21 -25.38
CA LYS A 122 31.69 6.89 -24.21
C LYS A 122 30.90 6.71 -22.93
N ALA A 123 29.71 6.11 -23.00
CA ALA A 123 28.89 5.86 -21.84
C ALA A 123 29.32 4.56 -21.13
N ASP A 124 29.22 4.57 -19.81
CA ASP A 124 29.39 3.35 -19.01
C ASP A 124 28.11 2.50 -19.12
N LEU A 125 28.13 1.50 -19.98
CA LEU A 125 27.02 0.61 -20.25
C LEU A 125 26.70 -0.27 -19.02
N GLU A 126 27.72 -0.71 -18.28
CA GLU A 126 27.49 -1.56 -17.09
C GLU A 126 26.79 -0.80 -15.96
N ALA A 127 27.17 0.45 -15.74
CA ALA A 127 26.48 1.33 -14.82
C ALA A 127 25.01 1.54 -15.25
N ALA A 128 24.76 1.79 -16.55
CA ALA A 128 23.40 1.96 -17.07
C ALA A 128 22.53 0.69 -16.91
N ILE A 129 23.11 -0.49 -17.10
CA ILE A 129 22.42 -1.78 -16.89
C ILE A 129 22.11 -1.97 -15.39
N THR A 130 23.04 -1.67 -14.51
CA THR A 130 22.86 -1.80 -13.06
C THR A 130 21.74 -0.89 -12.56
N ASP A 131 21.75 0.37 -12.98
CA ASP A 131 20.70 1.34 -12.67
C ASP A 131 19.33 0.88 -13.20
N ALA A 132 19.27 0.45 -14.47
CA ALA A 132 18.05 -0.06 -15.07
C ALA A 132 17.48 -1.26 -14.29
N THR A 133 18.33 -2.20 -13.92
CA THR A 133 17.96 -3.41 -13.17
C THR A 133 17.46 -3.05 -11.76
N GLY A 134 18.13 -2.12 -11.08
CA GLY A 134 17.74 -1.61 -9.77
C GLY A 134 16.35 -0.98 -9.79
N ILE A 135 16.09 -0.11 -10.77
CA ILE A 135 14.79 0.57 -10.88
C ILE A 135 13.69 -0.43 -11.31
N LEU A 136 13.96 -1.34 -12.25
CA LEU A 136 13.00 -2.36 -12.67
C LEU A 136 12.63 -3.32 -11.53
N SER A 137 13.55 -3.62 -10.62
CA SER A 137 13.26 -4.43 -9.44
C SER A 137 12.29 -3.74 -8.48
N GLN A 138 12.35 -2.40 -8.38
CA GLN A 138 11.40 -1.61 -7.60
C GLN A 138 10.02 -1.54 -8.27
N VAL A 139 9.97 -1.48 -9.60
CA VAL A 139 8.71 -1.50 -10.37
C VAL A 139 8.01 -2.87 -10.27
N LYS A 140 8.78 -3.96 -10.13
CA LYS A 140 8.25 -5.32 -9.93
C LYS A 140 7.72 -5.60 -8.53
N LYS A 141 8.14 -4.83 -7.52
CA LYS A 141 7.56 -4.93 -6.17
C LYS A 141 6.18 -4.31 -6.17
N ASP A 142 5.17 -5.09 -6.59
CA ASP A 142 3.78 -4.77 -6.31
C ASP A 142 3.55 -4.94 -4.81
N PRO A 143 3.09 -3.90 -4.09
CA PRO A 143 2.70 -4.06 -2.68
C PRO A 143 1.58 -5.10 -2.51
N LYS A 144 0.82 -5.41 -3.57
CA LYS A 144 -0.16 -6.51 -3.58
C LYS A 144 0.46 -7.90 -3.39
N GLU A 145 1.74 -8.11 -3.76
CA GLU A 145 2.41 -9.37 -3.44
C GLU A 145 2.65 -9.55 -1.93
N ASN A 146 2.72 -8.45 -1.18
CA ASN A 146 2.92 -8.54 0.28
C ASN A 146 1.62 -8.71 1.07
N ASN A 147 0.43 -8.60 0.42
CA ASN A 147 -0.88 -8.73 1.08
C ASN A 147 -1.76 -9.83 0.46
N GLN A 148 -1.33 -10.49 -0.60
CA GLN A 148 -1.87 -11.80 -0.92
C GLN A 148 -1.39 -12.73 0.21
N ARG A 149 -2.30 -13.05 1.13
CA ARG A 149 -2.10 -14.21 2.01
C ARG A 149 -1.67 -15.33 1.10
N LYS A 150 -0.38 -15.71 1.17
CA LYS A 150 0.13 -16.87 0.44
C LYS A 150 -0.84 -18.00 0.72
N THR A 151 -1.61 -18.39 -0.28
CA THR A 151 -2.60 -19.47 -0.15
C THR A 151 -1.94 -20.83 -0.06
N GLY A 152 -0.61 -20.89 -0.22
CA GLY A 152 0.18 -22.10 -0.10
C GLY A 152 1.68 -21.83 -0.17
N TRP A 153 2.46 -22.73 0.38
CA TRP A 153 3.91 -22.76 0.32
C TRP A 153 4.34 -23.99 -0.45
N THR A 154 5.32 -23.87 -1.33
CA THR A 154 5.97 -25.03 -1.92
C THR A 154 6.91 -25.68 -0.89
N LEU A 155 7.17 -26.96 -1.02
CA LEU A 155 8.09 -27.67 -0.11
C LEU A 155 9.49 -27.03 -0.10
N SER A 156 9.97 -26.60 -1.26
CA SER A 156 11.27 -25.93 -1.39
C SER A 156 11.30 -24.59 -0.62
N GLU A 157 10.22 -23.80 -0.66
CA GLU A 157 10.13 -22.55 0.09
C GLU A 157 10.08 -22.80 1.60
N ILE A 158 9.36 -23.81 2.06
CA ILE A 158 9.29 -24.19 3.48
C ILE A 158 10.68 -24.57 3.99
N LEU A 159 11.42 -25.36 3.23
CA LEU A 159 12.75 -25.85 3.62
C LEU A 159 13.83 -24.77 3.63
N THR A 160 13.64 -23.70 2.85
CA THR A 160 14.62 -22.59 2.72
C THR A 160 14.26 -21.35 3.53
N THR A 161 13.02 -21.27 4.04
CA THR A 161 12.55 -20.11 4.80
C THR A 161 12.83 -20.31 6.29
N ASN A 162 13.56 -19.38 6.87
CA ASN A 162 13.74 -19.32 8.33
C ASN A 162 12.48 -18.66 8.92
N PHE A 163 11.57 -19.48 9.47
CA PHE A 163 10.39 -18.96 10.16
C PHE A 163 10.79 -18.40 11.51
N PRO A 164 10.28 -17.21 11.90
CA PRO A 164 10.50 -16.73 13.26
C PRO A 164 9.89 -17.68 14.27
N GLU A 165 10.55 -17.85 15.41
CA GLU A 165 9.97 -18.62 16.51
C GLU A 165 8.66 -17.96 16.96
N PRO A 166 7.62 -18.76 17.22
CA PRO A 166 6.35 -18.22 17.70
C PRO A 166 6.51 -17.63 19.11
N ASN A 167 5.90 -16.46 19.34
CA ASN A 167 5.77 -15.94 20.68
C ASN A 167 4.77 -16.78 21.47
N TRP A 168 5.23 -17.40 22.55
CA TRP A 168 4.41 -18.29 23.37
C TRP A 168 3.83 -17.52 24.57
N ILE A 169 2.51 -17.49 24.69
CA ILE A 169 1.83 -17.04 25.91
C ILE A 169 1.90 -18.13 26.98
N VAL A 170 1.66 -19.37 26.58
CA VAL A 170 1.93 -20.54 27.41
C VAL A 170 2.87 -21.44 26.61
N PRO A 171 4.10 -21.68 27.07
CA PRO A 171 5.10 -22.44 26.32
C PRO A 171 4.56 -23.76 25.77
N ASN A 172 4.82 -24.03 24.50
CA ASN A 172 4.40 -25.21 23.75
C ASN A 172 2.89 -25.50 23.70
N LEU A 173 2.04 -24.61 24.20
CA LEU A 173 0.60 -24.83 24.27
C LEU A 173 -0.21 -23.72 23.59
N VAL A 174 0.08 -22.46 23.89
CA VAL A 174 -0.68 -21.31 23.39
C VAL A 174 0.28 -20.26 22.87
N GLN A 175 0.22 -19.99 21.57
CA GLN A 175 0.95 -18.90 20.93
C GLN A 175 0.15 -17.61 20.91
N GLU A 176 0.81 -16.50 20.66
CA GLU A 176 0.17 -15.19 20.43
C GLU A 176 -0.74 -15.27 19.18
N GLY A 177 -1.88 -14.58 19.25
CA GLY A 177 -2.86 -14.50 18.16
C GLY A 177 -4.20 -15.16 18.48
N LEU A 178 -4.92 -15.58 17.45
CA LEU A 178 -6.24 -16.22 17.60
C LEU A 178 -6.09 -17.73 17.81
N VAL A 179 -6.43 -18.20 19.00
CA VAL A 179 -6.46 -19.63 19.34
C VAL A 179 -7.89 -20.09 19.58
N MET A 180 -8.27 -21.20 18.97
CA MET A 180 -9.58 -21.79 19.12
C MET A 180 -9.54 -23.01 20.06
N LEU A 181 -10.30 -22.96 21.16
CA LEU A 181 -10.49 -24.08 22.06
C LEU A 181 -11.83 -24.77 21.76
N ALA A 182 -11.79 -25.93 21.10
CA ALA A 182 -12.96 -26.70 20.75
C ALA A 182 -13.12 -27.94 21.63
N GLY A 183 -14.37 -28.37 21.84
CA GLY A 183 -14.67 -29.59 22.61
C GLY A 183 -16.16 -29.66 22.99
N ARG A 184 -16.57 -30.81 23.54
CA ARG A 184 -17.97 -31.07 23.93
C ARG A 184 -18.43 -30.07 25.01
N PRO A 185 -19.75 -29.76 25.09
CA PRO A 185 -20.30 -28.94 26.17
C PRO A 185 -19.96 -29.53 27.55
N LYS A 186 -19.84 -28.65 28.56
CA LYS A 186 -19.69 -29.01 29.99
C LYS A 186 -18.38 -29.76 30.38
N ILE A 187 -17.35 -29.80 29.53
CA ILE A 187 -16.06 -30.42 29.89
C ILE A 187 -15.07 -29.47 30.60
N GLY A 188 -15.51 -28.29 30.99
CA GLY A 188 -14.67 -27.36 31.79
C GLY A 188 -13.84 -26.35 30.96
N LYS A 189 -14.10 -26.19 29.64
CA LYS A 189 -13.35 -25.24 28.79
C LYS A 189 -13.27 -23.82 29.38
N SER A 190 -14.42 -23.30 29.84
CA SER A 190 -14.47 -21.93 30.42
C SER A 190 -13.64 -21.80 31.70
N TRP A 191 -13.64 -22.83 32.53
CA TRP A 191 -12.78 -22.87 33.74
C TRP A 191 -11.30 -22.90 33.38
N MET A 192 -10.94 -23.69 32.38
CA MET A 192 -9.57 -23.76 31.90
C MET A 192 -9.09 -22.42 31.33
N LEU A 193 -9.95 -21.75 30.53
CA LEU A 193 -9.64 -20.41 30.01
C LEU A 193 -9.49 -19.37 31.12
N LEU A 194 -10.36 -19.43 32.16
CA LEU A 194 -10.27 -18.54 33.32
C LEU A 194 -8.98 -18.75 34.11
N GLN A 195 -8.59 -20.01 34.34
CA GLN A 195 -7.31 -20.34 35.01
C GLN A 195 -6.12 -19.87 34.19
N MET A 196 -6.14 -20.07 32.85
CA MET A 196 -5.10 -19.58 31.96
C MET A 196 -4.99 -18.05 31.99
N ALA A 197 -6.12 -17.34 31.89
CA ALA A 197 -6.14 -15.89 31.95
C ALA A 197 -5.58 -15.37 33.30
N GLY A 198 -5.94 -16.01 34.41
CA GLY A 198 -5.41 -15.70 35.72
C GLY A 198 -3.90 -15.94 35.82
N ALA A 199 -3.40 -17.05 35.26
CA ALA A 199 -1.97 -17.35 35.22
C ALA A 199 -1.19 -16.33 34.38
N VAL A 200 -1.70 -15.95 33.20
CA VAL A 200 -1.11 -14.92 32.35
C VAL A 200 -1.05 -13.57 33.08
N ALA A 201 -2.16 -13.15 33.68
CA ALA A 201 -2.24 -11.86 34.38
C ALA A 201 -1.31 -11.77 35.61
N SER A 202 -0.99 -12.90 36.25
CA SER A 202 -0.15 -12.94 37.47
C SER A 202 1.30 -13.36 37.21
N GLY A 203 1.66 -13.73 35.98
CA GLY A 203 2.98 -14.34 35.69
C GLY A 203 3.17 -15.69 36.39
N GLY A 204 2.06 -16.42 36.60
CA GLY A 204 2.03 -17.66 37.35
C GLY A 204 2.37 -18.89 36.53
N ARG A 205 1.77 -20.05 36.91
CA ARG A 205 1.91 -21.32 36.17
C ARG A 205 0.56 -21.79 35.67
N PHE A 206 0.57 -22.31 34.43
CA PHE A 206 -0.60 -22.96 33.84
C PHE A 206 -0.21 -24.33 33.30
N LEU A 207 -0.91 -25.38 33.73
CA LEU A 207 -0.63 -26.78 33.40
C LEU A 207 0.85 -27.22 33.65
N GLY A 208 1.50 -26.60 34.65
CA GLY A 208 2.90 -26.90 34.99
C GLY A 208 3.93 -26.00 34.30
N GLU A 209 3.56 -25.31 33.23
CA GLU A 209 4.42 -24.37 32.51
C GLU A 209 4.40 -22.97 33.14
N LYS A 210 5.54 -22.29 33.17
CA LYS A 210 5.62 -20.89 33.60
C LYS A 210 5.13 -20.01 32.46
N VAL A 211 4.18 -19.15 32.77
CA VAL A 211 3.60 -18.22 31.79
C VAL A 211 4.34 -16.91 31.84
N GLU A 212 4.71 -16.34 30.69
CA GLU A 212 5.24 -14.98 30.59
C GLU A 212 4.09 -13.96 30.62
N GLN A 213 4.36 -12.81 31.24
CA GLN A 213 3.38 -11.74 31.48
C GLN A 213 3.42 -10.75 30.32
#